data_59b437fdffb141d88a7c936f77203192
#
_entry.id   59b437fdffb141d88a7c936f77203192
#
_cell.length_a   1.000
_cell.length_b   1.000
_cell.length_c   1.000
_cell.angle_alpha   90.00
_cell.angle_beta   90.00
_cell.angle_gamma   90.00
#
_symmetry.space_group_name_H-M   'P 1'
#
loop_
_entity.id
_entity.type
_entity.pdbx_description
1 polymer ?
#
loop_
_entity_poly.entity_id
_entity_poly.type
_entity_poly.pdbx_seq_one_letter_code
_entity_poly.pdbx_strand_id
1 'polypeptide(L)'
;MPARAEIIPFEPEQGNACEGRDKTAYIFLRLTPPLVSSPDKIIKQEMYMELQETVITRAIVETFMKKLSDSSELDVAIVGGGPAGLVAAHRLAAGGKKVALFEKKLSIGGGMWGGGMLFNEIVVQEEGRAVLNEYGIRSSEYQAGYYTADAVESVTTLASAACRSGAGIFNCMTVEDVVIRESRVCGLVINWTPVEMAGLHVDPLTISADVIVDCTGHDTEVLKVISRKADVKLFTESGSVMGERSMWAEKAERLTLENTREVFSNVYVAGMSANAAFGGPRMGPIFGGMLLSGCKVAEMILKN
;
A
#
# COMPACT_ATOMS: atom_id res chain seq x y z
N MET A 1 12.73 -7.75 -38.94
CA MET A 1 14.06 -7.97 -39.47
C MET A 1 14.99 -8.23 -38.30
N PRO A 2 15.80 -9.30 -38.30
CA PRO A 2 16.67 -9.61 -37.17
C PRO A 2 17.86 -8.66 -37.12
N ALA A 3 18.24 -8.24 -35.93
CA ALA A 3 19.38 -7.35 -35.66
C ALA A 3 20.69 -8.05 -36.06
N ARG A 4 21.53 -7.37 -36.82
CA ARG A 4 22.90 -7.81 -37.11
C ARG A 4 23.83 -7.43 -35.97
N ALA A 5 24.61 -8.37 -35.49
CA ALA A 5 25.70 -8.14 -34.55
C ALA A 5 26.97 -7.75 -35.31
N GLU A 6 27.52 -6.59 -35.03
CA GLU A 6 28.88 -6.22 -35.49
C GLU A 6 29.88 -6.46 -34.35
N ILE A 7 30.97 -7.13 -34.68
CA ILE A 7 32.10 -7.39 -33.79
C ILE A 7 33.12 -6.26 -33.99
N ILE A 8 33.34 -5.44 -32.97
CA ILE A 8 34.36 -4.40 -32.95
C ILE A 8 35.58 -4.95 -32.18
N PRO A 9 36.79 -4.99 -32.79
CA PRO A 9 37.99 -5.41 -32.08
C PRO A 9 38.45 -4.31 -31.10
N PHE A 10 38.89 -4.74 -29.94
CA PHE A 10 39.42 -3.87 -28.87
C PHE A 10 40.92 -3.65 -29.13
N GLU A 11 41.32 -2.41 -29.34
CA GLU A 11 42.74 -1.99 -29.27
C GLU A 11 43.05 -1.51 -27.84
N PRO A 12 44.08 -2.07 -27.18
CA PRO A 12 44.44 -1.62 -25.84
C PRO A 12 45.30 -0.36 -25.91
N GLU A 13 44.89 0.69 -25.19
CA GLU A 13 45.75 1.83 -24.89
C GLU A 13 46.95 1.41 -24.03
N GLN A 14 48.14 1.86 -24.42
CA GLN A 14 49.42 1.60 -23.75
C GLN A 14 49.48 2.35 -22.43
N GLY A 15 49.62 1.65 -21.31
CA GLY A 15 49.86 2.22 -20.00
C GLY A 15 50.08 1.17 -18.89
N ASN A 16 51.37 0.90 -18.64
CA ASN A 16 52.01 0.34 -17.44
C ASN A 16 51.59 -1.03 -16.90
N ALA A 17 52.57 -1.93 -16.96
CA ALA A 17 52.64 -3.28 -16.45
C ALA A 17 52.44 -3.37 -14.93
N CYS A 18 51.52 -4.25 -14.49
CA CYS A 18 51.65 -5.01 -13.25
C CYS A 18 51.33 -6.48 -13.57
N GLU A 19 52.26 -7.33 -13.24
CA GLU A 19 52.22 -8.77 -13.48
C GLU A 19 51.15 -9.50 -12.69
N GLY A 20 50.53 -10.47 -13.37
CA GLY A 20 49.91 -11.62 -12.76
C GLY A 20 48.44 -11.49 -12.34
N ARG A 21 47.52 -11.77 -13.27
CA ARG A 21 46.28 -12.50 -13.03
C ARG A 21 45.63 -12.98 -14.32
N ASP A 22 45.04 -14.13 -14.22
CA ASP A 22 44.30 -14.97 -15.16
C ASP A 22 43.49 -14.20 -16.24
N LYS A 23 43.74 -14.58 -17.51
CA LYS A 23 43.04 -14.02 -18.68
C LYS A 23 41.73 -14.76 -18.91
N THR A 24 40.70 -14.40 -18.18
CA THR A 24 39.33 -14.77 -18.54
C THR A 24 38.74 -13.63 -19.38
N ALA A 25 38.59 -13.86 -20.68
CA ALA A 25 38.03 -12.91 -21.61
C ALA A 25 36.52 -12.77 -21.35
N TYR A 26 36.09 -11.64 -20.78
CA TYR A 26 34.66 -11.31 -20.66
C TYR A 26 34.17 -10.79 -22.02
N ILE A 27 33.28 -11.56 -22.65
CA ILE A 27 32.53 -11.12 -23.83
C ILE A 27 31.37 -10.25 -23.33
N PHE A 28 31.50 -8.93 -23.43
CA PHE A 28 30.38 -8.02 -23.24
C PHE A 28 29.53 -7.99 -24.52
N LEU A 29 28.40 -8.69 -24.51
CA LEU A 29 27.34 -8.51 -25.49
C LEU A 29 26.66 -7.15 -25.23
N ARG A 30 27.05 -6.14 -26.00
CA ARG A 30 26.33 -4.88 -26.05
C ARG A 30 25.10 -5.08 -26.93
N LEU A 31 23.94 -5.39 -26.30
CA LEU A 31 22.65 -5.27 -26.95
C LEU A 31 22.38 -3.78 -27.19
N THR A 32 22.59 -3.30 -28.41
CA THR A 32 22.07 -2.01 -28.82
C THR A 32 20.54 -2.13 -28.84
N PRO A 33 19.80 -1.33 -28.05
CA PRO A 33 18.34 -1.26 -28.20
C PRO A 33 18.05 -0.80 -29.65
N PRO A 34 16.89 -1.19 -30.21
CA PRO A 34 16.50 -0.70 -31.54
C PRO A 34 16.54 0.83 -31.49
N LEU A 35 17.07 1.44 -32.53
CA LEU A 35 17.11 2.90 -32.71
C LEU A 35 15.69 3.46 -32.47
N VAL A 36 15.45 3.87 -31.22
CA VAL A 36 14.33 4.75 -30.91
C VAL A 36 14.63 6.02 -31.66
N SER A 37 13.80 6.35 -32.64
CA SER A 37 13.83 7.65 -33.31
C SER A 37 14.06 8.73 -32.25
N SER A 38 15.09 9.56 -32.46
CA SER A 38 15.56 10.53 -31.46
C SER A 38 14.37 11.21 -30.78
N PRO A 39 14.37 11.36 -29.43
CA PRO A 39 13.29 12.02 -28.67
C PRO A 39 12.87 13.36 -29.28
N ASP A 40 13.84 14.08 -29.87
CA ASP A 40 13.62 15.36 -30.55
C ASP A 40 12.71 15.29 -31.78
N LYS A 41 12.66 14.16 -32.52
CA LYS A 41 11.73 14.00 -33.66
C LYS A 41 10.33 13.66 -33.20
N ILE A 42 10.16 12.87 -32.14
CA ILE A 42 8.86 12.56 -31.58
C ILE A 42 8.25 13.83 -30.96
N ILE A 43 9.07 14.58 -30.20
CA ILE A 43 8.63 15.85 -29.58
C ILE A 43 8.22 16.90 -30.64
N LYS A 44 8.93 16.98 -31.78
CA LYS A 44 8.63 17.97 -32.81
C LYS A 44 7.38 17.68 -33.65
N GLN A 45 6.92 16.44 -33.73
CA GLN A 45 5.79 16.07 -34.58
C GLN A 45 4.43 16.02 -33.82
N GLU A 46 4.47 15.85 -32.47
CA GLU A 46 3.25 15.81 -31.64
C GLU A 46 2.97 17.11 -30.87
N MET A 47 3.87 18.09 -30.87
CA MET A 47 3.77 19.31 -30.05
C MET A 47 2.93 20.44 -30.64
N TYR A 48 2.12 20.15 -31.66
CA TYR A 48 1.21 21.15 -32.27
C TYR A 48 -0.28 20.90 -32.00
N MET A 49 -0.62 20.04 -31.01
CA MET A 49 -1.99 19.99 -30.55
C MET A 49 -2.19 21.09 -29.53
N GLU A 50 -3.03 22.08 -29.90
CA GLU A 50 -3.43 23.13 -28.96
C GLU A 50 -4.12 22.51 -27.77
N LEU A 51 -3.56 22.71 -26.57
CA LEU A 51 -4.14 22.23 -25.33
C LEU A 51 -5.34 23.10 -24.97
N GLN A 52 -6.44 22.43 -24.65
CA GLN A 52 -7.65 23.07 -24.16
C GLN A 52 -7.89 22.70 -22.70
N GLU A 53 -7.90 23.67 -21.81
CA GLU A 53 -8.08 23.48 -20.36
C GLU A 53 -9.41 22.78 -20.05
N THR A 54 -10.45 23.07 -20.84
CA THR A 54 -11.77 22.41 -20.67
C THR A 54 -11.74 20.92 -21.03
N VAL A 55 -10.88 20.51 -21.96
CA VAL A 55 -10.67 19.08 -22.28
C VAL A 55 -9.94 18.41 -21.14
N ILE A 56 -8.90 19.05 -20.58
CA ILE A 56 -8.18 18.54 -19.40
C ILE A 56 -9.14 18.38 -18.23
N THR A 57 -9.95 19.39 -17.92
CA THR A 57 -10.94 19.35 -16.84
C THR A 57 -11.91 18.18 -17.03
N ARG A 58 -12.47 18.04 -18.24
CA ARG A 58 -13.43 16.98 -18.56
C ARG A 58 -12.79 15.59 -18.41
N ALA A 59 -11.58 15.41 -18.92
CA ALA A 59 -10.86 14.15 -18.82
C ALA A 59 -10.64 13.73 -17.35
N ILE A 60 -10.25 14.66 -16.48
CA ILE A 60 -10.09 14.39 -15.04
C ILE A 60 -11.42 13.99 -14.40
N VAL A 61 -12.47 14.79 -14.62
CA VAL A 61 -13.79 14.58 -14.00
C VAL A 61 -14.39 13.24 -14.45
N GLU A 62 -14.46 12.99 -15.75
CA GLU A 62 -15.06 11.77 -16.30
C GLU A 62 -14.32 10.53 -15.88
N THR A 63 -12.99 10.55 -15.91
CA THR A 63 -12.16 9.41 -15.50
C THR A 63 -12.29 9.13 -14.00
N PHE A 64 -12.27 10.18 -13.17
CA PHE A 64 -12.45 10.01 -11.72
C PHE A 64 -13.85 9.52 -11.38
N MET A 65 -14.90 10.11 -11.98
CA MET A 65 -16.28 9.71 -11.73
C MET A 65 -16.54 8.28 -12.17
N LYS A 66 -15.95 7.86 -13.30
CA LYS A 66 -16.00 6.45 -13.71
C LYS A 66 -15.36 5.54 -12.68
N LYS A 67 -14.15 5.84 -12.21
CA LYS A 67 -13.44 5.07 -11.17
C LYS A 67 -14.28 4.98 -9.88
N LEU A 68 -14.89 6.08 -9.44
CA LEU A 68 -15.73 6.11 -8.24
C LEU A 68 -17.01 5.30 -8.42
N SER A 69 -17.69 5.47 -9.56
CA SER A 69 -18.90 4.71 -9.90
C SER A 69 -18.61 3.21 -9.99
N ASP A 70 -17.51 2.81 -10.64
CA ASP A 70 -17.09 1.42 -10.70
C ASP A 70 -16.81 0.83 -9.30
N SER A 71 -16.49 1.67 -8.31
CA SER A 71 -16.19 1.27 -6.93
C SER A 71 -17.41 1.41 -5.98
N SER A 72 -18.62 1.60 -6.50
CA SER A 72 -19.83 1.68 -5.67
C SER A 72 -20.23 0.34 -5.04
N GLU A 73 -19.82 -0.76 -5.65
CA GLU A 73 -20.04 -2.13 -5.18
C GLU A 73 -18.72 -2.89 -5.22
N LEU A 74 -18.26 -3.40 -4.08
CA LEU A 74 -16.96 -4.01 -3.88
C LEU A 74 -17.08 -5.39 -3.22
N ASP A 75 -16.14 -6.28 -3.53
CA ASP A 75 -15.91 -7.45 -2.69
C ASP A 75 -15.23 -7.03 -1.38
N VAL A 76 -14.24 -6.14 -1.45
CA VAL A 76 -13.49 -5.70 -0.27
C VAL A 76 -13.24 -4.19 -0.30
N ALA A 77 -13.63 -3.50 0.78
CA ALA A 77 -13.25 -2.12 1.04
C ALA A 77 -12.18 -2.07 2.15
N ILE A 78 -11.05 -1.44 1.85
CA ILE A 78 -9.95 -1.24 2.81
C ILE A 78 -9.95 0.21 3.25
N VAL A 79 -9.91 0.46 4.55
CA VAL A 79 -9.84 1.79 5.13
C VAL A 79 -8.47 2.00 5.76
N GLY A 80 -7.71 2.97 5.22
CA GLY A 80 -6.35 3.28 5.62
C GLY A 80 -5.30 2.71 4.66
N GLY A 81 -4.54 3.61 4.04
CA GLY A 81 -3.49 3.33 3.05
C GLY A 81 -2.10 3.15 3.64
N GLY A 82 -1.99 2.66 4.89
CA GLY A 82 -0.71 2.27 5.50
C GLY A 82 -0.14 0.97 4.91
N PRO A 83 1.03 0.50 5.40
CA PRO A 83 1.69 -0.69 4.84
C PRO A 83 0.81 -1.93 4.83
N ALA A 84 0.05 -2.19 5.89
CA ALA A 84 -0.88 -3.32 5.94
C ALA A 84 -1.99 -3.20 4.88
N GLY A 85 -2.59 -2.00 4.75
CA GLY A 85 -3.64 -1.75 3.77
C GLY A 85 -3.15 -1.86 2.33
N LEU A 86 -1.95 -1.37 2.02
CA LEU A 86 -1.35 -1.46 0.68
C LEU A 86 -1.03 -2.91 0.28
N VAL A 87 -0.45 -3.69 1.21
CA VAL A 87 -0.18 -5.12 0.98
C VAL A 87 -1.48 -5.89 0.81
N ALA A 88 -2.50 -5.64 1.66
CA ALA A 88 -3.80 -6.28 1.55
C ALA A 88 -4.48 -5.93 0.22
N ALA A 89 -4.49 -4.64 -0.18
CA ALA A 89 -5.07 -4.19 -1.44
C ALA A 89 -4.44 -4.89 -2.64
N HIS A 90 -3.10 -4.95 -2.68
CA HIS A 90 -2.38 -5.65 -3.74
C HIS A 90 -2.78 -7.12 -3.81
N ARG A 91 -2.66 -7.86 -2.69
CA ARG A 91 -2.89 -9.32 -2.68
C ARG A 91 -4.33 -9.70 -2.98
N LEU A 92 -5.29 -8.94 -2.46
CA LEU A 92 -6.71 -9.17 -2.71
C LEU A 92 -7.07 -8.90 -4.18
N ALA A 93 -6.62 -7.78 -4.74
CA ALA A 93 -6.87 -7.47 -6.15
C ALA A 93 -6.16 -8.45 -7.09
N ALA A 94 -4.91 -8.82 -6.81
CA ALA A 94 -4.18 -9.86 -7.55
C ALA A 94 -4.88 -11.24 -7.44
N GLY A 95 -5.58 -11.50 -6.32
CA GLY A 95 -6.43 -12.68 -6.12
C GLY A 95 -7.79 -12.60 -6.78
N GLY A 96 -8.08 -11.58 -7.58
CA GLY A 96 -9.31 -11.43 -8.37
C GLY A 96 -10.48 -10.76 -7.64
N LYS A 97 -10.29 -10.26 -6.42
CA LYS A 97 -11.32 -9.50 -5.71
C LYS A 97 -11.41 -8.06 -6.25
N LYS A 98 -12.62 -7.52 -6.30
CA LYS A 98 -12.87 -6.11 -6.61
C LYS A 98 -12.63 -5.28 -5.35
N VAL A 99 -11.48 -4.57 -5.31
CA VAL A 99 -10.96 -3.90 -4.12
C VAL A 99 -10.91 -2.39 -4.32
N ALA A 100 -11.34 -1.63 -3.32
CA ALA A 100 -11.00 -0.22 -3.19
C ALA A 100 -10.39 0.08 -1.80
N LEU A 101 -9.41 0.98 -1.79
CA LEU A 101 -8.75 1.50 -0.61
C LEU A 101 -9.05 2.98 -0.45
N PHE A 102 -9.51 3.37 0.73
CA PHE A 102 -9.85 4.75 1.10
C PHE A 102 -8.85 5.26 2.13
N GLU A 103 -8.17 6.35 1.80
CA GLU A 103 -7.18 7.01 2.66
C GLU A 103 -7.57 8.46 2.91
N LYS A 104 -7.65 8.85 4.18
CA LYS A 104 -8.04 10.22 4.55
C LYS A 104 -6.99 11.28 4.21
N LYS A 105 -5.72 10.91 4.12
CA LYS A 105 -4.63 11.83 3.76
C LYS A 105 -4.45 11.89 2.25
N LEU A 106 -3.80 12.97 1.77
CA LEU A 106 -3.42 13.08 0.37
C LEU A 106 -2.38 12.03 -0.02
N SER A 107 -1.40 11.78 0.86
CA SER A 107 -0.36 10.77 0.65
C SER A 107 -0.75 9.43 1.28
N ILE A 108 -0.75 8.37 0.48
CA ILE A 108 -0.84 6.98 0.95
C ILE A 108 0.51 6.54 1.52
N GLY A 109 0.54 5.47 2.33
CA GLY A 109 1.75 4.93 2.96
C GLY A 109 1.77 5.04 4.48
N GLY A 110 0.83 5.80 5.04
CA GLY A 110 0.71 5.96 6.49
C GLY A 110 1.97 6.49 7.15
N GLY A 111 2.34 5.93 8.29
CA GLY A 111 3.54 6.31 9.04
C GLY A 111 4.85 5.80 8.45
N MET A 112 4.82 4.93 7.43
CA MET A 112 6.03 4.33 6.86
C MET A 112 6.95 5.36 6.22
N TRP A 113 6.41 6.44 5.61
CA TRP A 113 7.19 7.55 5.05
C TRP A 113 8.22 8.13 6.00
N GLY A 114 7.85 8.24 7.27
CA GLY A 114 8.69 8.85 8.29
C GLY A 114 9.66 7.89 8.95
N GLY A 115 9.54 6.58 8.74
CA GLY A 115 10.33 5.60 9.49
C GLY A 115 10.26 5.88 10.98
N GLY A 116 11.41 6.20 11.60
CA GLY A 116 11.50 6.73 12.95
C GLY A 116 11.88 8.21 12.95
N MET A 117 11.11 9.08 13.62
CA MET A 117 11.39 10.53 13.76
C MET A 117 11.66 11.26 12.43
N LEU A 118 11.01 10.87 11.33
CA LEU A 118 11.24 11.41 9.98
C LEU A 118 12.63 11.08 9.37
N PHE A 119 13.38 10.19 9.97
CA PHE A 119 14.47 9.52 9.29
C PHE A 119 13.84 8.43 8.42
N ASN A 120 13.87 8.61 7.12
CA ASN A 120 13.13 7.80 6.14
C ASN A 120 13.70 6.38 5.93
N GLU A 121 14.04 5.72 7.02
CA GLU A 121 14.47 4.33 7.08
C GLU A 121 13.47 3.51 7.90
N ILE A 122 13.18 2.32 7.44
CA ILE A 122 12.38 1.35 8.17
C ILE A 122 13.24 0.18 8.61
N VAL A 123 12.79 -0.48 9.69
CA VAL A 123 13.41 -1.71 10.18
C VAL A 123 12.41 -2.85 10.05
N VAL A 124 12.87 -4.02 9.63
CA VAL A 124 12.11 -5.27 9.59
C VAL A 124 12.95 -6.43 10.12
N GLN A 125 12.30 -7.50 10.57
CA GLN A 125 12.93 -8.80 10.83
C GLN A 125 12.87 -9.69 9.60
N GLU A 126 13.38 -10.93 9.67
CA GLU A 126 13.54 -11.83 8.52
C GLU A 126 12.22 -12.08 7.76
N GLU A 127 11.12 -12.29 8.48
CA GLU A 127 9.82 -12.53 7.86
C GLU A 127 9.30 -11.28 7.12
N GLY A 128 9.51 -10.11 7.71
CA GLY A 128 9.20 -8.82 7.06
C GLY A 128 10.08 -8.56 5.85
N ARG A 129 11.38 -8.92 5.92
CA ARG A 129 12.32 -8.86 4.79
C ARG A 129 11.87 -9.76 3.63
N ALA A 130 11.36 -10.95 3.94
CA ALA A 130 10.82 -11.84 2.91
C ALA A 130 9.69 -11.15 2.12
N VAL A 131 8.80 -10.42 2.80
CA VAL A 131 7.75 -9.62 2.13
C VAL A 131 8.37 -8.50 1.29
N LEU A 132 9.37 -7.76 1.81
CA LEU A 132 10.05 -6.72 1.01
C LEU A 132 10.65 -7.30 -0.28
N ASN A 133 11.28 -8.47 -0.19
CA ASN A 133 11.89 -9.16 -1.33
C ASN A 133 10.85 -9.56 -2.39
N GLU A 134 9.65 -10.02 -1.98
CA GLU A 134 8.54 -10.33 -2.92
C GLU A 134 8.16 -9.12 -3.77
N TYR A 135 8.24 -7.92 -3.21
CA TYR A 135 7.98 -6.67 -3.92
C TYR A 135 9.20 -6.10 -4.64
N GLY A 136 10.39 -6.72 -4.51
CA GLY A 136 11.64 -6.21 -5.07
C GLY A 136 12.18 -4.97 -4.34
N ILE A 137 11.75 -4.74 -3.10
CA ILE A 137 12.24 -3.64 -2.26
C ILE A 137 13.59 -4.02 -1.69
N ARG A 138 14.59 -3.16 -1.87
CA ARG A 138 15.95 -3.39 -1.40
C ARG A 138 16.02 -3.28 0.12
N SER A 139 16.77 -4.19 0.74
CA SER A 139 17.06 -4.14 2.16
C SER A 139 18.49 -4.55 2.45
N SER A 140 19.04 -4.07 3.55
CA SER A 140 20.40 -4.39 4.00
C SER A 140 20.38 -4.91 5.42
N GLU A 141 21.18 -5.92 5.70
CA GLU A 141 21.37 -6.39 7.08
C GLU A 141 22.15 -5.33 7.86
N TYR A 142 21.56 -4.87 8.97
CA TYR A 142 22.22 -3.97 9.91
C TYR A 142 22.99 -4.75 10.98
N GLN A 143 22.35 -5.78 11.53
CA GLN A 143 22.91 -6.81 12.40
C GLN A 143 22.00 -8.04 12.33
N ALA A 144 22.46 -9.17 12.84
CA ALA A 144 21.72 -10.43 12.77
C ALA A 144 20.25 -10.28 13.23
N GLY A 145 19.33 -10.56 12.32
CA GLY A 145 17.88 -10.47 12.53
C GLY A 145 17.29 -9.05 12.41
N TYR A 146 18.08 -8.03 12.06
CA TYR A 146 17.61 -6.67 11.82
C TYR A 146 18.01 -6.20 10.42
N TYR A 147 17.05 -5.81 9.63
CA TYR A 147 17.25 -5.33 8.26
C TYR A 147 16.67 -3.93 8.10
N THR A 148 17.39 -3.07 7.42
CA THR A 148 16.95 -1.72 7.07
C THR A 148 16.53 -1.65 5.62
N ALA A 149 15.56 -0.81 5.31
CA ALA A 149 15.14 -0.49 3.97
C ALA A 149 14.71 0.98 3.89
N ASP A 150 14.91 1.58 2.71
CA ASP A 150 14.45 2.95 2.45
C ASP A 150 12.92 3.04 2.49
N ALA A 151 12.41 3.98 3.27
CA ALA A 151 10.98 4.16 3.46
C ALA A 151 10.28 4.65 2.18
N VAL A 152 10.96 5.49 1.38
CA VAL A 152 10.41 6.02 0.13
C VAL A 152 10.28 4.91 -0.90
N GLU A 153 11.35 4.10 -1.09
CA GLU A 153 11.30 2.93 -1.96
C GLU A 153 10.19 1.96 -1.53
N SER A 154 10.10 1.69 -0.23
CA SER A 154 9.11 0.76 0.33
C SER A 154 7.68 1.23 0.05
N VAL A 155 7.34 2.47 0.41
CA VAL A 155 5.99 3.01 0.22
C VAL A 155 5.62 3.10 -1.27
N THR A 156 6.51 3.65 -2.09
CA THR A 156 6.21 3.85 -3.52
C THR A 156 6.04 2.52 -4.25
N THR A 157 6.84 1.52 -3.92
CA THR A 157 6.74 0.18 -4.51
C THR A 157 5.45 -0.51 -4.10
N LEU A 158 5.10 -0.52 -2.82
CA LEU A 158 3.84 -1.10 -2.33
C LEU A 158 2.62 -0.41 -2.93
N ALA A 159 2.63 0.93 -2.99
CA ALA A 159 1.56 1.72 -3.60
C ALA A 159 1.41 1.43 -5.10
N SER A 160 2.52 1.38 -5.83
CA SER A 160 2.53 1.01 -7.25
C SER A 160 1.99 -0.40 -7.47
N ALA A 161 2.39 -1.37 -6.64
CA ALA A 161 1.91 -2.75 -6.72
C ALA A 161 0.39 -2.82 -6.52
N ALA A 162 -0.16 -2.15 -5.51
CA ALA A 162 -1.59 -2.08 -5.26
C ALA A 162 -2.37 -1.48 -6.45
N CYS A 163 -1.89 -0.36 -7.02
CA CYS A 163 -2.50 0.24 -8.20
C CYS A 163 -2.46 -0.69 -9.42
N ARG A 164 -1.32 -1.32 -9.67
CA ARG A 164 -1.10 -2.17 -10.85
C ARG A 164 -1.85 -3.50 -10.78
N SER A 165 -2.20 -3.98 -9.59
CA SER A 165 -3.06 -5.15 -9.42
C SER A 165 -4.55 -4.88 -9.70
N GLY A 166 -4.92 -3.61 -9.90
CA GLY A 166 -6.29 -3.21 -10.18
C GLY A 166 -7.08 -2.70 -8.97
N ALA A 167 -6.46 -2.57 -7.79
CA ALA A 167 -7.11 -1.95 -6.66
C ALA A 167 -7.41 -0.47 -6.93
N GLY A 168 -8.65 -0.03 -6.68
CA GLY A 168 -9.01 1.38 -6.71
C GLY A 168 -8.45 2.09 -5.48
N ILE A 169 -7.61 3.12 -5.66
CA ILE A 169 -7.10 3.91 -4.53
C ILE A 169 -7.74 5.29 -4.56
N PHE A 170 -8.34 5.68 -3.43
CA PHE A 170 -9.01 6.96 -3.21
C PHE A 170 -8.37 7.64 -2.00
N ASN A 171 -7.59 8.66 -2.27
CA ASN A 171 -6.97 9.50 -1.23
C ASN A 171 -7.81 10.78 -0.98
N CYS A 172 -7.59 11.44 0.15
CA CYS A 172 -8.42 12.53 0.67
C CYS A 172 -9.89 12.14 0.87
N MET A 173 -10.16 10.85 1.12
CA MET A 173 -11.48 10.34 1.47
C MET A 173 -11.51 9.79 2.89
N THR A 174 -12.39 10.32 3.71
CA THR A 174 -12.67 9.86 5.06
C THR A 174 -13.87 8.92 5.07
N VAL A 175 -13.86 7.97 5.99
CA VAL A 175 -15.02 7.11 6.30
C VAL A 175 -15.72 7.69 7.51
N GLU A 176 -16.90 8.27 7.32
CA GLU A 176 -17.68 8.90 8.38
C GLU A 176 -18.60 7.92 9.13
N ASP A 177 -19.00 6.86 8.41
CA ASP A 177 -19.94 5.88 8.95
C ASP A 177 -19.82 4.53 8.25
N VAL A 178 -20.53 3.55 8.78
CA VAL A 178 -20.69 2.21 8.20
C VAL A 178 -22.16 1.91 7.91
N VAL A 179 -22.42 1.09 6.90
CA VAL A 179 -23.75 0.57 6.63
C VAL A 179 -23.90 -0.77 7.34
N ILE A 180 -24.84 -0.85 8.30
CA ILE A 180 -25.13 -2.10 9.02
C ILE A 180 -26.52 -2.59 8.62
N ARG A 181 -26.63 -3.86 8.27
CA ARG A 181 -27.89 -4.58 8.01
C ARG A 181 -27.82 -5.94 8.68
N GLU A 182 -28.86 -6.33 9.35
CA GLU A 182 -28.96 -7.68 10.00
C GLU A 182 -27.73 -8.03 10.84
N SER A 183 -27.24 -7.07 11.64
CA SER A 183 -26.09 -7.21 12.53
C SER A 183 -24.75 -7.49 11.83
N ARG A 184 -24.61 -7.14 10.55
CA ARG A 184 -23.34 -7.20 9.82
C ARG A 184 -23.07 -5.90 9.08
N VAL A 185 -21.80 -5.56 8.89
CA VAL A 185 -21.41 -4.43 8.05
C VAL A 185 -21.49 -4.87 6.59
N CYS A 186 -22.11 -4.03 5.75
CA CYS A 186 -22.29 -4.27 4.33
C CYS A 186 -21.91 -3.06 3.46
N GLY A 187 -21.21 -2.09 4.01
CA GLY A 187 -20.73 -0.94 3.27
C GLY A 187 -20.15 0.16 4.14
N LEU A 188 -19.65 1.18 3.49
CA LEU A 188 -19.06 2.38 4.09
C LEU A 188 -19.81 3.64 3.63
N VAL A 189 -19.77 4.65 4.47
CA VAL A 189 -20.25 6.01 4.17
C VAL A 189 -19.01 6.90 4.09
N ILE A 190 -18.76 7.46 2.92
CA ILE A 190 -17.53 8.17 2.58
C ILE A 190 -17.80 9.63 2.26
N ASN A 191 -16.86 10.50 2.63
CA ASN A 191 -16.87 11.91 2.28
C ASN A 191 -15.45 12.40 1.96
N TRP A 192 -15.35 13.59 1.41
CA TRP A 192 -14.05 14.23 1.24
C TRP A 192 -13.45 14.65 2.59
N THR A 193 -12.22 14.29 2.87
CA THR A 193 -11.52 14.73 4.08
C THR A 193 -11.51 16.25 4.27
N PRO A 194 -11.35 17.09 3.23
CA PRO A 194 -11.48 18.54 3.38
C PRO A 194 -12.85 19.02 3.90
N VAL A 195 -13.93 18.29 3.65
CA VAL A 195 -15.27 18.60 4.19
C VAL A 195 -15.27 18.45 5.72
N GLU A 196 -14.73 17.33 6.20
CA GLU A 196 -14.54 17.08 7.65
C GLU A 196 -13.65 18.15 8.29
N MET A 197 -12.48 18.42 7.69
CA MET A 197 -11.52 19.40 8.20
C MET A 197 -12.08 20.83 8.26
N ALA A 198 -12.93 21.20 7.31
CA ALA A 198 -13.57 22.52 7.27
C ALA A 198 -14.86 22.59 8.13
N GLY A 199 -15.29 21.48 8.72
CA GLY A 199 -16.53 21.42 9.51
C GLY A 199 -17.78 21.72 8.69
N LEU A 200 -17.77 21.42 7.39
CA LEU A 200 -18.92 21.66 6.52
C LEU A 200 -19.97 20.57 6.71
N HIS A 201 -21.24 20.98 6.62
CA HIS A 201 -22.35 20.04 6.60
C HIS A 201 -22.68 19.67 5.15
N VAL A 202 -22.15 18.54 4.70
CA VAL A 202 -22.35 17.99 3.36
C VAL A 202 -22.71 16.51 3.49
N ASP A 203 -23.79 16.10 2.85
CA ASP A 203 -24.23 14.71 2.90
C ASP A 203 -23.22 13.79 2.18
N PRO A 204 -22.81 12.69 2.83
CA PRO A 204 -21.83 11.76 2.31
C PRO A 204 -22.41 10.80 1.27
N LEU A 205 -21.55 10.09 0.56
CA LEU A 205 -21.93 9.01 -0.34
C LEU A 205 -21.75 7.64 0.33
N THR A 206 -22.49 6.66 -0.17
CA THR A 206 -22.43 5.27 0.32
C THR A 206 -21.88 4.36 -0.75
N ILE A 207 -21.02 3.43 -0.35
CA ILE A 207 -20.56 2.29 -1.14
C ILE A 207 -20.93 0.99 -0.43
N SER A 208 -21.21 -0.06 -1.20
CA SER A 208 -21.39 -1.40 -0.65
C SER A 208 -20.10 -2.20 -0.71
N ALA A 209 -19.89 -3.09 0.26
CA ALA A 209 -18.79 -4.04 0.27
C ALA A 209 -19.16 -5.29 1.07
N ASP A 210 -18.74 -6.46 0.57
CA ASP A 210 -18.98 -7.72 1.27
C ASP A 210 -18.11 -7.85 2.52
N VAL A 211 -16.88 -7.31 2.46
CA VAL A 211 -15.90 -7.30 3.56
C VAL A 211 -15.29 -5.91 3.71
N ILE A 212 -15.11 -5.49 4.96
CA ILE A 212 -14.37 -4.27 5.33
C ILE A 212 -13.09 -4.66 6.04
N VAL A 213 -11.97 -3.99 5.70
CA VAL A 213 -10.71 -4.14 6.43
C VAL A 213 -10.32 -2.80 7.04
N ASP A 214 -10.34 -2.70 8.37
CA ASP A 214 -9.83 -1.54 9.09
C ASP A 214 -8.31 -1.60 9.21
N CYS A 215 -7.61 -0.77 8.43
CA CYS A 215 -6.17 -0.54 8.43
C CYS A 215 -5.84 0.90 8.86
N THR A 216 -6.72 1.57 9.62
CA THR A 216 -6.56 2.99 9.99
C THR A 216 -5.50 3.23 11.06
N GLY A 217 -4.82 2.17 11.49
CA GLY A 217 -3.73 2.24 12.43
C GLY A 217 -4.22 2.45 13.88
N HIS A 218 -3.50 3.29 14.62
CA HIS A 218 -3.77 3.53 16.06
C HIS A 218 -5.19 4.05 16.33
N ASP A 219 -5.77 4.72 15.35
CA ASP A 219 -7.07 5.37 15.52
C ASP A 219 -8.25 4.40 15.46
N THR A 220 -8.12 3.23 14.83
CA THR A 220 -9.22 2.25 14.68
C THR A 220 -10.54 2.91 14.27
N GLU A 221 -10.49 3.76 13.24
CA GLU A 221 -11.60 4.68 12.91
C GLU A 221 -12.90 3.94 12.61
N VAL A 222 -12.84 2.86 11.81
CA VAL A 222 -14.02 2.06 11.49
C VAL A 222 -14.62 1.42 12.74
N LEU A 223 -13.77 0.82 13.59
CA LEU A 223 -14.24 0.17 14.82
C LEU A 223 -14.84 1.17 15.81
N LYS A 224 -14.27 2.39 15.92
CA LYS A 224 -14.83 3.45 16.76
C LYS A 224 -16.21 3.89 16.27
N VAL A 225 -16.40 3.96 14.95
CA VAL A 225 -17.71 4.27 14.36
C VAL A 225 -18.72 3.18 14.71
N ILE A 226 -18.37 1.90 14.51
CA ILE A 226 -19.22 0.77 14.85
C ILE A 226 -19.60 0.79 16.33
N SER A 227 -18.61 0.93 17.22
CA SER A 227 -18.82 0.94 18.67
C SER A 227 -19.68 2.12 19.16
N ARG A 228 -19.65 3.25 18.47
CA ARG A 228 -20.41 4.46 18.83
C ARG A 228 -21.85 4.43 18.34
N LYS A 229 -22.07 3.91 17.12
CA LYS A 229 -23.36 4.04 16.41
C LYS A 229 -24.21 2.77 16.43
N ALA A 230 -23.60 1.63 16.64
CA ALA A 230 -24.31 0.37 16.72
C ALA A 230 -24.35 -0.13 18.17
N ASP A 231 -25.52 -0.61 18.60
CA ASP A 231 -25.64 -1.32 19.88
C ASP A 231 -25.15 -2.77 19.72
N VAL A 232 -23.85 -2.92 19.47
CA VAL A 232 -23.21 -4.20 19.19
C VAL A 232 -21.92 -4.36 19.99
N LYS A 233 -21.52 -5.61 20.18
CA LYS A 233 -20.22 -5.95 20.79
C LYS A 233 -19.26 -6.41 19.72
N LEU A 234 -18.05 -5.86 19.74
CA LEU A 234 -16.93 -6.36 18.94
C LEU A 234 -16.47 -7.73 19.47
N PHE A 235 -15.86 -8.53 18.63
CA PHE A 235 -15.29 -9.85 18.99
C PHE A 235 -13.96 -9.69 19.75
N THR A 236 -13.93 -8.78 20.70
CA THR A 236 -12.83 -8.53 21.63
C THR A 236 -13.24 -8.95 23.03
N GLU A 237 -12.28 -9.11 23.96
CA GLU A 237 -12.55 -9.48 25.33
C GLU A 237 -13.51 -8.51 26.05
N SER A 238 -13.35 -7.21 25.79
CA SER A 238 -14.20 -6.16 26.38
C SER A 238 -15.51 -5.91 25.62
N GLY A 239 -15.67 -6.47 24.43
CA GLY A 239 -16.75 -6.15 23.50
C GLY A 239 -16.59 -4.78 22.80
N SER A 240 -15.45 -4.12 22.98
CA SER A 240 -15.12 -2.81 22.42
C SER A 240 -13.65 -2.73 22.03
N VAL A 241 -13.20 -1.60 21.46
CA VAL A 241 -11.77 -1.35 21.22
C VAL A 241 -11.05 -1.27 22.57
N MET A 242 -10.04 -2.14 22.78
CA MET A 242 -9.33 -2.22 24.05
C MET A 242 -8.25 -1.14 24.22
N GLY A 243 -7.82 -0.52 23.12
CA GLY A 243 -6.76 0.48 23.11
C GLY A 243 -5.36 -0.13 23.16
N GLU A 244 -4.38 0.65 22.76
CA GLU A 244 -2.98 0.23 22.77
C GLU A 244 -2.35 0.36 24.16
N ARG A 245 -1.35 -0.49 24.41
CA ARG A 245 -0.50 -0.43 25.60
C ARG A 245 0.84 0.24 25.26
N SER A 246 1.63 0.51 26.30
CA SER A 246 2.98 1.06 26.17
C SER A 246 3.83 0.29 25.16
N MET A 247 4.79 0.96 24.55
CA MET A 247 5.65 0.41 23.51
C MET A 247 6.44 -0.82 23.98
N TRP A 248 6.33 -1.89 23.18
CA TRP A 248 7.11 -3.11 23.31
C TRP A 248 7.22 -3.77 21.93
N ALA A 249 8.24 -3.39 21.17
CA ALA A 249 8.39 -3.74 19.76
C ALA A 249 8.28 -5.25 19.49
N GLU A 250 9.09 -6.08 20.15
CA GLU A 250 9.10 -7.54 19.96
C GLU A 250 7.71 -8.17 20.15
N LYS A 251 7.06 -7.81 21.25
CA LYS A 251 5.72 -8.33 21.56
C LYS A 251 4.67 -7.82 20.57
N ALA A 252 4.79 -6.56 20.16
CA ALA A 252 3.86 -5.94 19.23
C ALA A 252 3.95 -6.54 17.82
N GLU A 253 5.16 -6.82 17.32
CA GLU A 253 5.39 -7.49 16.04
C GLU A 253 4.58 -8.80 15.96
N ARG A 254 4.76 -9.67 16.94
CA ARG A 254 4.05 -10.95 17.02
C ARG A 254 2.54 -10.77 17.19
N LEU A 255 2.12 -9.91 18.13
CA LEU A 255 0.71 -9.70 18.41
C LEU A 255 -0.04 -9.03 17.24
N THR A 256 0.61 -8.19 16.44
CA THR A 256 -0.01 -7.61 15.24
C THR A 256 -0.48 -8.71 14.31
N LEU A 257 0.34 -9.74 14.11
CA LEU A 257 -0.04 -10.87 13.27
C LEU A 257 -1.12 -11.73 13.95
N GLU A 258 -0.99 -12.03 15.24
CA GLU A 258 -1.98 -12.83 15.99
C GLU A 258 -3.36 -12.14 16.01
N ASN A 259 -3.40 -10.83 16.24
CA ASN A 259 -4.60 -10.01 16.33
C ASN A 259 -5.23 -9.67 14.96
N THR A 260 -4.54 -9.93 13.85
CA THR A 260 -5.11 -9.78 12.51
C THR A 260 -6.16 -10.85 12.29
N ARG A 261 -7.44 -10.44 12.36
CA ARG A 261 -8.62 -11.33 12.26
C ARG A 261 -9.91 -10.54 12.12
N GLU A 262 -11.00 -11.24 11.96
CA GLU A 262 -12.34 -10.67 12.03
C GLU A 262 -12.61 -10.19 13.46
N VAL A 263 -13.17 -8.98 13.56
CA VAL A 263 -13.45 -8.30 14.83
C VAL A 263 -14.93 -7.93 14.99
N PHE A 264 -15.65 -7.96 13.93
CA PHE A 264 -17.12 -7.88 13.84
C PHE A 264 -17.56 -8.52 12.53
N SER A 265 -18.82 -8.92 12.40
CA SER A 265 -19.31 -9.57 11.15
C SER A 265 -18.95 -8.79 9.91
N ASN A 266 -18.16 -9.39 9.03
CA ASN A 266 -17.58 -8.84 7.80
C ASN A 266 -16.56 -7.70 8.00
N VAL A 267 -16.08 -7.48 9.22
CA VAL A 267 -15.05 -6.47 9.52
C VAL A 267 -13.79 -7.14 10.06
N TYR A 268 -12.71 -6.98 9.35
CA TYR A 268 -11.38 -7.43 9.72
C TYR A 268 -10.52 -6.26 10.15
N VAL A 269 -9.50 -6.54 10.95
CA VAL A 269 -8.47 -5.57 11.34
C VAL A 269 -7.09 -6.03 10.89
N ALA A 270 -6.27 -5.10 10.42
CA ALA A 270 -4.88 -5.37 10.06
C ALA A 270 -3.96 -4.19 10.42
N GLY A 271 -2.66 -4.48 10.57
CA GLY A 271 -1.67 -3.50 10.99
C GLY A 271 -1.89 -3.07 12.45
N MET A 272 -1.61 -1.81 12.74
CA MET A 272 -1.77 -1.29 14.11
C MET A 272 -3.21 -1.26 14.60
N SER A 273 -4.21 -1.22 13.69
CA SER A 273 -5.62 -1.37 14.07
C SER A 273 -5.88 -2.71 14.77
N ALA A 274 -5.18 -3.78 14.38
CA ALA A 274 -5.29 -5.08 15.05
C ALA A 274 -4.79 -5.01 16.50
N ASN A 275 -3.62 -4.40 16.75
CA ASN A 275 -3.11 -4.25 18.12
C ASN A 275 -3.98 -3.33 18.97
N ALA A 276 -4.48 -2.24 18.40
CA ALA A 276 -5.37 -1.32 19.11
C ALA A 276 -6.72 -1.97 19.45
N ALA A 277 -7.29 -2.76 18.55
CA ALA A 277 -8.54 -3.47 18.79
C ALA A 277 -8.44 -4.44 19.97
N PHE A 278 -7.34 -5.19 20.07
CA PHE A 278 -7.16 -6.28 21.03
C PHE A 278 -6.20 -5.96 22.20
N GLY A 279 -5.86 -4.70 22.44
CA GLY A 279 -5.05 -4.29 23.58
C GLY A 279 -3.57 -4.68 23.51
N GLY A 280 -3.04 -4.79 22.30
CA GLY A 280 -1.61 -5.00 22.07
C GLY A 280 -0.75 -3.77 22.36
N PRO A 281 0.55 -3.90 22.57
CA PRO A 281 1.44 -2.75 22.75
C PRO A 281 1.72 -2.03 21.42
N ARG A 282 2.18 -0.78 21.50
CA ARG A 282 2.73 -0.06 20.34
C ARG A 282 3.99 -0.75 19.84
N MET A 283 4.15 -0.74 18.52
CA MET A 283 5.27 -1.40 17.85
C MET A 283 6.51 -0.50 17.73
N GLY A 284 6.33 0.79 17.53
CA GLY A 284 7.42 1.72 17.19
C GLY A 284 7.82 1.63 15.71
N PRO A 285 9.05 2.08 15.35
CA PRO A 285 9.46 2.20 13.95
C PRO A 285 9.99 0.88 13.34
N ILE A 286 9.34 -0.23 13.64
CA ILE A 286 9.53 -1.54 13.00
C ILE A 286 8.28 -1.89 12.22
N PHE A 287 8.41 -2.46 11.00
CA PHE A 287 7.31 -2.53 10.05
C PHE A 287 6.97 -3.95 9.57
N GLY A 288 7.74 -4.96 9.99
CA GLY A 288 7.55 -6.35 9.57
C GLY A 288 6.16 -6.87 9.88
N GLY A 289 5.72 -6.73 11.12
CA GLY A 289 4.40 -7.19 11.56
C GLY A 289 3.25 -6.53 10.80
N MET A 290 3.38 -5.26 10.37
CA MET A 290 2.36 -4.58 9.56
C MET A 290 2.29 -5.16 8.14
N LEU A 291 3.43 -5.45 7.51
CA LEU A 291 3.49 -6.08 6.19
C LEU A 291 2.87 -7.48 6.24
N LEU A 292 3.30 -8.30 7.20
CA LEU A 292 2.79 -9.65 7.42
C LEU A 292 1.30 -9.67 7.75
N SER A 293 0.82 -8.70 8.51
CA SER A 293 -0.60 -8.51 8.82
C SER A 293 -1.44 -8.28 7.55
N GLY A 294 -0.93 -7.44 6.64
CA GLY A 294 -1.56 -7.25 5.32
C GLY A 294 -1.62 -8.53 4.49
N CYS A 295 -0.54 -9.34 4.52
CA CYS A 295 -0.52 -10.66 3.89
C CYS A 295 -1.58 -11.58 4.48
N LYS A 296 -1.61 -11.69 5.82
CA LYS A 296 -2.52 -12.58 6.55
C LYS A 296 -3.99 -12.23 6.31
N VAL A 297 -4.38 -10.96 6.42
CA VAL A 297 -5.78 -10.58 6.21
C VAL A 297 -6.24 -10.87 4.79
N ALA A 298 -5.37 -10.63 3.80
CA ALA A 298 -5.67 -10.98 2.41
C ALA A 298 -5.88 -12.49 2.22
N GLU A 299 -4.99 -13.32 2.79
CA GLU A 299 -5.13 -14.77 2.74
C GLU A 299 -6.41 -15.27 3.41
N MET A 300 -6.80 -14.69 4.54
CA MET A 300 -8.04 -15.07 5.24
C MET A 300 -9.26 -14.78 4.37
N ILE A 301 -9.31 -13.62 3.72
CA ILE A 301 -10.44 -13.21 2.87
C ILE A 301 -10.49 -14.01 1.56
N LEU A 302 -9.34 -14.33 0.97
CA LEU A 302 -9.28 -15.12 -0.27
C LEU A 302 -9.66 -16.61 -0.08
N LYS A 303 -9.58 -17.14 1.13
CA LYS A 303 -9.96 -18.52 1.45
C LYS A 303 -11.46 -18.68 1.73
N ASN A 304 -12.15 -17.59 1.97
CA ASN A 304 -13.61 -17.54 2.21
C ASN A 304 -14.36 -17.23 0.91
#